data_00ca891f50a0618ab180c94e4c2e627d
#
_entry.id   00ca891f50a0618ab180c94e4c2e627d
#
_cell.length_a   1.000
_cell.length_b   1.000
_cell.length_c   1.000
_cell.angle_alpha   90.00
_cell.angle_beta   90.00
_cell.angle_gamma   90.00
#
_symmetry.space_group_name_H-M   'P 1'
#
loop_
_entity.id
_entity.type
_entity.pdbx_description
1 polymer ?
#
loop_
_entity_poly.entity_id
_entity_poly.type
_entity_poly.pdbx_seq_one_letter_code
_entity_poly.pdbx_strand_id
1 'polypeptide(L)'
;MGNFLSDDQRRWLGAMDIPLWISRSAAEAPVDVAVNVGVAPTSVNDDDPWTSLQTEVAACVICPLHKSRTQTVFGVGKRSADWMIIGEAPGADEDRQGEPFVGRAGQLLNEMLRAVGLERGQVYIANILKCRPPGNRDPKAEEVSACARFLNRQVALIQPRLILAVGRVAAQNLLQEDLPVGRLRGTVHRFGRLEIPVVVTYHPAYLLRSPSQKRKAWADLCLARSVAGLDP
;
A
#
# COMPACT_ATOMS: atom_id res chain seq x y z
N MET A 1 5.43 30.06 28.08
CA MET A 1 5.40 29.49 29.46
C MET A 1 5.17 27.98 29.30
N GLY A 2 6.23 27.22 29.35
CA GLY A 2 6.19 25.76 29.24
C GLY A 2 5.74 25.14 30.56
N ASN A 3 4.62 24.46 30.52
CA ASN A 3 4.08 23.72 31.67
C ASN A 3 4.92 22.44 31.83
N PHE A 4 6.01 22.47 32.59
CA PHE A 4 6.77 21.27 32.91
C PHE A 4 6.10 20.54 34.07
N LEU A 5 5.71 19.30 33.85
CA LEU A 5 5.24 18.41 34.92
C LEU A 5 6.31 18.24 35.96
N SER A 6 5.95 18.30 37.25
CA SER A 6 6.85 17.98 38.37
C SER A 6 7.26 16.50 38.35
N ASP A 7 8.36 16.16 39.01
CA ASP A 7 8.82 14.76 39.06
C ASP A 7 7.81 13.85 39.76
N ASP A 8 7.05 14.34 40.71
CA ASP A 8 5.96 13.60 41.34
C ASP A 8 4.81 13.36 40.36
N GLN A 9 4.43 14.36 39.56
CA GLN A 9 3.41 14.18 38.53
C GLN A 9 3.84 13.15 37.47
N ARG A 10 5.12 13.14 37.10
CA ARG A 10 5.64 12.11 36.13
C ARG A 10 5.60 10.72 36.75
N ARG A 11 5.96 10.59 38.06
CA ARG A 11 5.88 9.30 38.77
C ARG A 11 4.44 8.78 38.86
N TRP A 12 3.46 9.66 39.16
CA TRP A 12 2.06 9.30 39.21
C TRP A 12 1.52 8.85 37.84
N LEU A 13 1.86 9.54 36.77
CA LEU A 13 1.46 9.19 35.42
C LEU A 13 2.10 7.87 34.97
N GLY A 14 3.36 7.62 35.32
CA GLY A 14 4.01 6.33 35.07
C GLY A 14 3.36 5.17 35.83
N ALA A 15 2.93 5.39 37.10
CA ALA A 15 2.23 4.38 37.87
C ALA A 15 0.82 4.03 37.33
N MET A 16 0.25 4.92 36.51
CA MET A 16 -1.05 4.74 35.84
C MET A 16 -0.89 4.27 34.39
N ASP A 17 0.30 3.90 33.96
CA ASP A 17 0.65 3.47 32.60
C ASP A 17 0.24 4.49 31.50
N ILE A 18 0.26 5.79 31.84
CA ILE A 18 -0.04 6.87 30.90
C ILE A 18 1.25 7.33 30.21
N PRO A 19 1.40 7.15 28.88
CA PRO A 19 2.61 7.55 28.18
C PRO A 19 2.77 9.07 28.16
N LEU A 20 3.94 9.56 28.61
CA LEU A 20 4.29 10.96 28.58
C LEU A 20 4.98 11.32 27.26
N TRP A 21 4.36 12.20 26.51
CA TRP A 21 4.97 12.82 25.34
C TRP A 21 5.80 14.04 25.77
N ILE A 22 7.14 13.94 25.70
CA ILE A 22 8.05 15.06 25.93
C ILE A 22 8.44 15.64 24.57
N SER A 23 8.21 16.95 24.39
CA SER A 23 8.74 17.65 23.22
C SER A 23 10.27 17.58 23.24
N ARG A 24 10.89 17.08 22.19
CA ARG A 24 12.33 17.09 22.00
C ARG A 24 12.78 18.52 21.71
N SER A 25 12.95 19.34 22.72
CA SER A 25 13.57 20.67 22.60
C SER A 25 15.07 20.50 22.73
N ALA A 26 15.78 20.94 21.69
CA ALA A 26 17.22 21.25 21.62
C ALA A 26 18.12 20.40 22.53
N ALA A 27 18.56 19.29 22.02
CA ALA A 27 19.75 18.61 22.53
C ALA A 27 21.01 19.36 22.06
N GLU A 28 21.96 19.44 22.95
CA GLU A 28 23.28 20.03 22.84
C GLU A 28 23.99 19.68 21.50
N ALA A 29 24.79 20.63 21.02
CA ALA A 29 25.59 20.49 19.82
C ALA A 29 26.48 19.24 19.88
N PRO A 30 26.53 18.45 18.78
CA PRO A 30 27.43 17.32 18.76
C PRO A 30 28.89 17.79 18.73
N VAL A 31 29.69 17.18 19.60
CA VAL A 31 31.15 17.26 19.56
C VAL A 31 31.59 16.67 18.20
N ASP A 32 32.32 17.47 17.44
CA ASP A 32 32.98 17.04 16.18
C ASP A 32 33.96 15.90 16.49
N VAL A 33 33.49 14.68 16.34
CA VAL A 33 34.36 13.53 16.12
C VAL A 33 34.35 13.27 14.62
N ALA A 34 35.36 13.78 13.93
CA ALA A 34 35.62 13.45 12.54
C ALA A 34 35.97 11.96 12.43
N VAL A 35 34.94 11.12 12.36
CA VAL A 35 35.10 9.76 11.89
C VAL A 35 35.00 9.85 10.37
N ASN A 36 36.16 9.84 9.76
CA ASN A 36 36.32 9.68 8.31
C ASN A 36 35.94 8.25 7.95
N VAL A 37 34.64 7.95 7.94
CA VAL A 37 34.12 6.75 7.34
C VAL A 37 33.99 7.06 5.85
N GLY A 38 34.99 6.65 5.11
CA GLY A 38 34.89 6.53 3.66
C GLY A 38 33.70 5.63 3.37
N VAL A 39 32.54 6.20 3.15
CA VAL A 39 31.41 5.52 2.52
C VAL A 39 31.84 5.34 1.08
N ALA A 40 32.46 4.20 0.80
CA ALA A 40 32.53 3.71 -0.55
C ALA A 40 31.09 3.71 -1.09
N PRO A 41 30.84 4.20 -2.33
CA PRO A 41 29.54 4.06 -2.94
C PRO A 41 29.23 2.57 -2.91
N THR A 42 28.20 2.19 -2.12
CA THR A 42 27.65 0.85 -2.18
C THR A 42 27.30 0.66 -3.64
N SER A 43 28.05 -0.21 -4.30
CA SER A 43 27.73 -0.68 -5.64
C SER A 43 26.28 -1.14 -5.59
N VAL A 44 25.39 -0.40 -6.24
CA VAL A 44 24.05 -0.84 -6.53
C VAL A 44 24.27 -2.11 -7.33
N ASN A 45 23.99 -3.27 -6.75
CA ASN A 45 23.98 -4.52 -7.49
C ASN A 45 22.93 -4.34 -8.57
N ASP A 46 23.35 -4.06 -9.81
CA ASP A 46 22.50 -3.95 -11.00
C ASP A 46 21.70 -5.24 -11.29
N ASP A 47 21.97 -6.30 -10.54
CA ASP A 47 21.37 -7.62 -10.68
C ASP A 47 20.12 -7.86 -9.81
N ASP A 48 19.71 -6.94 -8.92
CA ASP A 48 18.47 -7.12 -8.14
C ASP A 48 17.23 -6.89 -9.03
N PRO A 49 16.44 -7.95 -9.34
CA PRO A 49 15.27 -7.83 -10.22
C PRO A 49 14.24 -6.80 -9.73
N TRP A 50 14.21 -6.55 -8.43
CA TRP A 50 13.34 -5.56 -7.84
C TRP A 50 13.77 -4.12 -8.14
N THR A 51 15.05 -3.84 -7.96
CA THR A 51 15.64 -2.52 -8.25
C THR A 51 15.56 -2.21 -9.75
N SER A 52 15.86 -3.20 -10.61
CA SER A 52 15.68 -3.10 -12.05
C SER A 52 14.23 -2.76 -12.43
N LEU A 53 13.24 -3.47 -11.85
CA LEU A 53 11.83 -3.21 -12.09
C LEU A 53 11.41 -1.81 -11.63
N GLN A 54 11.91 -1.35 -10.49
CA GLN A 54 11.61 -0.01 -9.96
C GLN A 54 12.14 1.08 -10.88
N THR A 55 13.35 0.93 -11.40
CA THR A 55 13.98 1.83 -12.37
C THR A 55 13.19 1.87 -13.69
N GLU A 56 12.76 0.70 -14.20
CA GLU A 56 11.94 0.63 -15.41
C GLU A 56 10.60 1.35 -15.25
N VAL A 57 9.95 1.19 -14.09
CA VAL A 57 8.68 1.87 -13.81
C VAL A 57 8.88 3.39 -13.73
N ALA A 58 9.94 3.85 -13.06
CA ALA A 58 10.24 5.28 -12.93
C ALA A 58 10.47 5.93 -14.30
N ALA A 59 11.18 5.26 -15.19
CA ALA A 59 11.50 5.74 -16.54
C ALA A 59 10.41 5.46 -17.59
N CYS A 60 9.29 4.82 -17.22
CA CYS A 60 8.29 4.36 -18.19
C CYS A 60 7.57 5.51 -18.91
N VAL A 61 7.50 5.43 -20.24
CA VAL A 61 6.82 6.39 -21.14
C VAL A 61 5.88 5.71 -22.14
N ILE A 62 5.45 4.47 -21.87
CA ILE A 62 4.73 3.62 -22.83
C ILE A 62 3.31 4.12 -23.12
N CYS A 63 2.62 4.67 -22.12
CA CYS A 63 1.26 5.18 -22.29
C CYS A 63 1.18 6.68 -22.02
N PRO A 64 0.12 7.38 -22.50
CA PRO A 64 0.02 8.85 -22.37
C PRO A 64 0.07 9.40 -20.94
N LEU A 65 -0.18 8.56 -19.91
CA LEU A 65 -0.19 8.99 -18.51
C LEU A 65 1.16 9.54 -18.03
N HIS A 66 2.27 9.17 -18.69
CA HIS A 66 3.59 9.72 -18.36
C HIS A 66 3.67 11.24 -18.51
N LYS A 67 2.83 11.84 -19.38
CA LYS A 67 2.83 13.29 -19.64
C LYS A 67 2.15 14.11 -18.54
N SER A 68 1.26 13.48 -17.76
CA SER A 68 0.42 14.17 -16.77
C SER A 68 0.71 13.79 -15.32
N ARG A 69 1.54 12.77 -15.07
CA ARG A 69 1.94 12.40 -13.73
C ARG A 69 3.00 13.34 -13.18
N THR A 70 3.03 13.52 -11.87
CA THR A 70 4.16 14.14 -11.17
C THR A 70 5.30 13.13 -11.04
N GLN A 71 4.97 11.91 -10.63
CA GLN A 71 5.90 10.78 -10.53
C GLN A 71 5.15 9.44 -10.64
N THR A 72 5.90 8.35 -10.74
CA THR A 72 5.32 7.02 -10.69
C THR A 72 5.08 6.58 -9.24
N VAL A 73 4.02 5.80 -9.03
CA VAL A 73 3.71 5.16 -7.75
C VAL A 73 3.95 3.66 -7.91
N PHE A 74 5.16 3.23 -7.54
CA PHE A 74 5.59 1.85 -7.74
C PHE A 74 4.81 0.87 -6.87
N GLY A 75 4.71 1.16 -5.59
CA GLY A 75 4.14 0.34 -4.53
C GLY A 75 4.97 0.48 -3.27
N VAL A 76 4.45 0.01 -2.13
CA VAL A 76 5.09 0.12 -0.82
C VAL A 76 4.78 -1.09 0.04
N GLY A 77 5.71 -1.45 0.92
CA GLY A 77 5.53 -2.51 1.90
C GLY A 77 6.60 -3.61 1.84
N LYS A 78 6.32 -4.72 2.47
CA LYS A 78 7.25 -5.83 2.61
C LYS A 78 7.37 -6.61 1.29
N ARG A 79 8.57 -6.76 0.75
CA ARG A 79 8.83 -7.49 -0.51
C ARG A 79 8.56 -9.01 -0.41
N SER A 80 8.49 -9.56 0.82
CA SER A 80 8.13 -10.94 1.12
C SER A 80 6.78 -11.00 1.87
N ALA A 81 5.82 -10.15 1.47
CA ALA A 81 4.52 -10.09 2.12
C ALA A 81 3.63 -11.27 1.72
N ASP A 82 2.95 -11.86 2.69
CA ASP A 82 1.92 -12.88 2.42
C ASP A 82 0.67 -12.27 1.76
N TRP A 83 0.39 -10.99 2.03
CA TRP A 83 -0.75 -10.28 1.46
C TRP A 83 -0.30 -9.18 0.51
N MET A 84 -0.85 -9.18 -0.69
CA MET A 84 -0.71 -8.09 -1.64
C MET A 84 -2.04 -7.39 -1.85
N ILE A 85 -2.08 -6.07 -1.55
CA ILE A 85 -3.26 -5.24 -1.73
C ILE A 85 -3.14 -4.54 -3.07
N ILE A 86 -4.13 -4.73 -3.94
CA ILE A 86 -4.09 -4.14 -5.29
C ILE A 86 -5.30 -3.23 -5.48
N GLY A 87 -5.02 -1.94 -5.68
CA GLY A 87 -5.99 -0.92 -6.03
C GLY A 87 -5.99 -0.58 -7.51
N GLU A 88 -6.71 0.49 -7.86
CA GLU A 88 -6.91 0.93 -9.24
C GLU A 88 -5.72 1.72 -9.78
N ALA A 89 -5.52 2.93 -9.28
CA ALA A 89 -4.55 3.90 -9.77
C ALA A 89 -4.19 4.90 -8.66
N PRO A 90 -3.06 5.62 -8.80
CA PRO A 90 -2.72 6.72 -7.90
C PRO A 90 -3.73 7.87 -8.00
N GLY A 91 -4.10 8.43 -6.87
CA GLY A 91 -4.81 9.71 -6.77
C GLY A 91 -3.83 10.90 -6.74
N ALA A 92 -4.35 12.09 -6.42
CA ALA A 92 -3.54 13.32 -6.41
C ALA A 92 -2.47 13.32 -5.30
N ASP A 93 -2.81 12.80 -4.12
CA ASP A 93 -1.87 12.75 -3.01
C ASP A 93 -0.80 11.69 -3.23
N GLU A 94 -1.17 10.56 -3.82
CA GLU A 94 -0.28 9.46 -4.19
C GLU A 94 0.71 9.88 -5.29
N ASP A 95 0.24 10.60 -6.31
CA ASP A 95 1.06 11.12 -7.41
C ASP A 95 2.10 12.14 -6.90
N ARG A 96 1.73 12.93 -5.88
CA ARG A 96 2.63 13.90 -5.25
C ARG A 96 3.66 13.24 -4.33
N GLN A 97 3.26 12.20 -3.57
CA GLN A 97 4.10 11.57 -2.55
C GLN A 97 4.88 10.36 -3.07
N GLY A 98 4.45 9.75 -4.20
CA GLY A 98 5.09 8.56 -4.75
C GLY A 98 4.69 7.24 -4.06
N GLU A 99 3.76 7.27 -3.11
CA GLU A 99 3.27 6.09 -2.39
C GLU A 99 1.78 5.85 -2.61
N PRO A 100 1.33 4.58 -2.73
CA PRO A 100 -0.08 4.25 -2.89
C PRO A 100 -0.84 4.43 -1.57
N PHE A 101 -2.12 4.81 -1.65
CA PHE A 101 -3.02 4.89 -0.51
C PHE A 101 -2.50 5.76 0.65
N VAL A 102 -2.12 7.00 0.37
CA VAL A 102 -1.67 8.00 1.38
C VAL A 102 -2.78 8.97 1.79
N GLY A 103 -3.82 9.14 0.96
CA GLY A 103 -4.97 10.01 1.25
C GLY A 103 -5.97 9.39 2.22
N ARG A 104 -7.16 10.00 2.36
CA ARG A 104 -8.25 9.54 3.24
C ARG A 104 -8.67 8.08 3.00
N ALA A 105 -8.67 7.64 1.74
CA ALA A 105 -8.93 6.25 1.39
C ALA A 105 -7.86 5.31 1.95
N GLY A 106 -6.60 5.73 1.92
CA GLY A 106 -5.48 5.01 2.49
C GLY A 106 -5.55 4.90 4.01
N GLN A 107 -5.98 5.96 4.69
CA GLN A 107 -6.21 5.91 6.14
C GLN A 107 -7.25 4.84 6.50
N LEU A 108 -8.38 4.79 5.76
CA LEU A 108 -9.36 3.74 5.98
C LEU A 108 -8.80 2.34 5.64
N LEU A 109 -7.99 2.20 4.59
CA LEU A 109 -7.32 0.93 4.29
C LEU A 109 -6.43 0.48 5.46
N ASN A 110 -5.68 1.38 6.07
CA ASN A 110 -4.86 1.04 7.24
C ASN A 110 -5.71 0.52 8.40
N GLU A 111 -6.86 1.13 8.69
CA GLU A 111 -7.78 0.65 9.72
C GLU A 111 -8.43 -0.70 9.34
N MET A 112 -8.72 -0.92 8.07
CA MET A 112 -9.21 -2.22 7.58
C MET A 112 -8.16 -3.32 7.78
N LEU A 113 -6.89 -3.04 7.52
CA LEU A 113 -5.79 -3.99 7.77
C LEU A 113 -5.63 -4.26 9.27
N ARG A 114 -5.60 -3.23 10.12
CA ARG A 114 -5.52 -3.38 11.58
C ARG A 114 -6.65 -4.24 12.14
N ALA A 115 -7.86 -4.08 11.61
CA ALA A 115 -9.03 -4.86 12.04
C ALA A 115 -8.84 -6.37 11.83
N VAL A 116 -7.99 -6.80 10.89
CA VAL A 116 -7.64 -8.22 10.68
C VAL A 116 -6.26 -8.59 11.24
N GLY A 117 -5.67 -7.72 12.07
CA GLY A 117 -4.41 -7.99 12.76
C GLY A 117 -3.16 -7.75 11.91
N LEU A 118 -3.26 -6.94 10.84
CA LEU A 118 -2.15 -6.61 9.96
C LEU A 118 -1.77 -5.14 10.04
N GLU A 119 -0.48 -4.86 10.05
CA GLU A 119 0.05 -3.51 9.90
C GLU A 119 0.37 -3.21 8.42
N ARG A 120 0.31 -1.93 8.03
CA ARG A 120 0.63 -1.48 6.67
C ARG A 120 1.99 -1.98 6.17
N GLY A 121 3.00 -2.01 7.06
CA GLY A 121 4.35 -2.48 6.73
C GLY A 121 4.49 -4.00 6.56
N GLN A 122 3.50 -4.79 6.95
CA GLN A 122 3.50 -6.26 6.83
C GLN A 122 2.95 -6.75 5.49
N VAL A 123 2.19 -5.91 4.79
CA VAL A 123 1.61 -6.19 3.48
C VAL A 123 2.39 -5.47 2.37
N TYR A 124 2.15 -5.84 1.12
CA TYR A 124 2.60 -5.05 -0.03
C TYR A 124 1.40 -4.40 -0.70
N ILE A 125 1.47 -3.09 -0.93
CA ILE A 125 0.37 -2.30 -1.50
C ILE A 125 0.80 -1.75 -2.85
N ALA A 126 0.00 -1.97 -3.88
CA ALA A 126 0.22 -1.49 -5.23
C ALA A 126 -1.11 -1.13 -5.93
N ASN A 127 -1.00 -0.61 -7.15
CA ASN A 127 -2.15 -0.36 -8.02
C ASN A 127 -1.94 -1.05 -9.38
N ILE A 128 -3.05 -1.25 -10.12
CA ILE A 128 -3.04 -1.68 -11.53
C ILE A 128 -2.20 -0.70 -12.35
N LEU A 129 -2.46 0.61 -12.23
CA LEU A 129 -1.67 1.65 -12.86
C LEU A 129 -0.59 2.19 -11.92
N LYS A 130 0.58 2.53 -12.50
CA LYS A 130 1.69 3.17 -11.77
C LYS A 130 1.69 4.70 -11.93
N CYS A 131 0.78 5.24 -12.73
CA CYS A 131 0.64 6.66 -13.02
C CYS A 131 -0.79 7.11 -12.78
N ARG A 132 -0.95 8.35 -12.33
CA ARG A 132 -2.25 8.96 -12.08
C ARG A 132 -2.97 9.31 -13.39
N PRO A 133 -4.22 8.87 -13.62
CA PRO A 133 -5.03 9.36 -14.71
C PRO A 133 -5.47 10.81 -14.49
N PRO A 134 -5.53 11.67 -15.55
CA PRO A 134 -5.98 13.03 -15.43
C PRO A 134 -7.36 13.14 -14.77
N GLY A 135 -7.49 14.05 -13.78
CA GLY A 135 -8.75 14.23 -13.05
C GLY A 135 -9.21 13.02 -12.22
N ASN A 136 -8.33 12.04 -11.96
CA ASN A 136 -8.66 10.76 -11.30
C ASN A 136 -9.80 10.00 -12.01
N ARG A 137 -9.87 10.09 -13.34
CA ARG A 137 -10.82 9.28 -14.12
C ARG A 137 -10.46 7.81 -14.07
N ASP A 138 -11.41 6.96 -14.42
CA ASP A 138 -11.15 5.53 -14.59
C ASP A 138 -10.03 5.31 -15.63
N PRO A 139 -9.18 4.29 -15.42
CA PRO A 139 -8.19 3.85 -16.39
C PRO A 139 -8.81 3.43 -17.72
N LYS A 140 -8.13 3.75 -18.83
CA LYS A 140 -8.48 3.20 -20.13
C LYS A 140 -7.86 1.82 -20.30
N ALA A 141 -8.50 0.96 -21.12
CA ALA A 141 -8.02 -0.40 -21.38
C ALA A 141 -6.58 -0.43 -21.92
N GLU A 142 -6.23 0.49 -22.80
CA GLU A 142 -4.88 0.64 -23.34
C GLU A 142 -3.83 1.02 -22.27
N GLU A 143 -4.21 1.83 -21.28
CA GLU A 143 -3.34 2.23 -20.17
C GLU A 143 -3.09 1.05 -19.22
N VAL A 144 -4.15 0.27 -18.93
CA VAL A 144 -4.05 -0.94 -18.12
C VAL A 144 -3.17 -1.97 -18.81
N SER A 145 -3.41 -2.26 -20.09
CA SER A 145 -2.62 -3.22 -20.88
C SER A 145 -1.13 -2.84 -20.89
N ALA A 146 -0.81 -1.57 -21.13
CA ALA A 146 0.57 -1.07 -21.12
C ALA A 146 1.25 -1.21 -19.75
N CYS A 147 0.49 -1.08 -18.66
CA CYS A 147 1.01 -1.10 -17.28
C CYS A 147 1.03 -2.50 -16.65
N ALA A 148 0.23 -3.45 -17.15
CA ALA A 148 0.02 -4.78 -16.56
C ALA A 148 1.34 -5.57 -16.37
N ARG A 149 2.31 -5.42 -17.27
CA ARG A 149 3.62 -6.08 -17.17
C ARG A 149 4.34 -5.79 -15.86
N PHE A 150 4.21 -4.58 -15.32
CA PHE A 150 4.87 -4.18 -14.08
C PHE A 150 4.23 -4.85 -12.86
N LEU A 151 2.90 -4.85 -12.81
CA LEU A 151 2.18 -5.53 -11.73
C LEU A 151 2.44 -7.04 -11.74
N ASN A 152 2.40 -7.67 -12.92
CA ASN A 152 2.67 -9.10 -13.07
C ASN A 152 4.08 -9.47 -12.57
N ARG A 153 5.08 -8.64 -12.87
CA ARG A 153 6.45 -8.83 -12.35
C ARG A 153 6.51 -8.63 -10.84
N GLN A 154 5.81 -7.65 -10.29
CA GLN A 154 5.73 -7.47 -8.84
C GLN A 154 5.11 -8.70 -8.15
N VAL A 155 4.01 -9.21 -8.68
CA VAL A 155 3.38 -10.43 -8.14
C VAL A 155 4.33 -11.63 -8.24
N ALA A 156 5.04 -11.79 -9.35
CA ALA A 156 6.00 -12.87 -9.54
C ALA A 156 7.19 -12.79 -8.59
N LEU A 157 7.65 -11.58 -8.24
CA LEU A 157 8.76 -11.37 -7.30
C LEU A 157 8.33 -11.54 -5.83
N ILE A 158 7.12 -11.09 -5.48
CA ILE A 158 6.60 -11.16 -4.10
C ILE A 158 6.05 -12.55 -3.79
N GLN A 159 5.39 -13.20 -4.76
CA GLN A 159 4.68 -14.49 -4.62
C GLN A 159 3.75 -14.51 -3.39
N PRO A 160 2.80 -13.57 -3.29
CA PRO A 160 1.95 -13.47 -2.12
C PRO A 160 1.06 -14.71 -1.98
N ARG A 161 0.72 -15.07 -0.75
CA ARG A 161 -0.27 -16.14 -0.46
C ARG A 161 -1.69 -15.70 -0.77
N LEU A 162 -1.95 -14.39 -0.78
CA LEU A 162 -3.25 -13.80 -1.05
C LEU A 162 -3.12 -12.44 -1.75
N ILE A 163 -3.98 -12.20 -2.72
CA ILE A 163 -4.22 -10.87 -3.29
C ILE A 163 -5.58 -10.37 -2.78
N LEU A 164 -5.60 -9.18 -2.16
CA LEU A 164 -6.83 -8.45 -1.86
C LEU A 164 -7.05 -7.37 -2.93
N ALA A 165 -8.01 -7.61 -3.83
CA ALA A 165 -8.40 -6.67 -4.87
C ALA A 165 -9.40 -5.65 -4.30
N VAL A 166 -9.00 -4.36 -4.23
CA VAL A 166 -9.82 -3.31 -3.63
C VAL A 166 -10.47 -2.45 -4.71
N GLY A 167 -11.77 -2.69 -4.94
CA GLY A 167 -12.60 -1.95 -5.89
C GLY A 167 -12.76 -2.61 -7.25
N ARG A 168 -13.64 -1.99 -8.07
CA ARG A 168 -14.09 -2.54 -9.36
C ARG A 168 -12.93 -2.72 -10.35
N VAL A 169 -12.17 -1.66 -10.57
CA VAL A 169 -11.13 -1.67 -11.61
C VAL A 169 -10.05 -2.71 -11.29
N ALA A 170 -9.61 -2.79 -10.03
CA ALA A 170 -8.65 -3.80 -9.60
C ALA A 170 -9.20 -5.21 -9.82
N ALA A 171 -10.43 -5.49 -9.35
CA ALA A 171 -11.05 -6.80 -9.48
C ALA A 171 -11.23 -7.22 -10.95
N GLN A 172 -11.85 -6.37 -11.77
CA GLN A 172 -12.11 -6.65 -13.18
C GLN A 172 -10.82 -6.94 -13.97
N ASN A 173 -9.76 -6.15 -13.73
CA ASN A 173 -8.51 -6.32 -14.46
C ASN A 173 -7.70 -7.54 -13.98
N LEU A 174 -7.73 -7.87 -12.70
CA LEU A 174 -7.06 -9.08 -12.20
C LEU A 174 -7.77 -10.36 -12.65
N LEU A 175 -9.09 -10.35 -12.65
CA LEU A 175 -9.89 -11.54 -12.95
C LEU A 175 -10.25 -11.66 -14.44
N GLN A 176 -10.00 -10.60 -15.23
CA GLN A 176 -10.42 -10.52 -16.64
C GLN A 176 -11.94 -10.72 -16.82
N GLU A 177 -12.72 -10.16 -15.88
CA GLU A 177 -14.17 -10.24 -15.84
C GLU A 177 -14.79 -8.86 -15.75
N ASP A 178 -15.85 -8.60 -16.52
CA ASP A 178 -16.60 -7.32 -16.47
C ASP A 178 -17.84 -7.44 -15.57
N LEU A 179 -17.62 -7.85 -14.31
CA LEU A 179 -18.68 -7.97 -13.33
C LEU A 179 -18.52 -6.88 -12.24
N PRO A 180 -19.65 -6.40 -11.67
CA PRO A 180 -19.59 -5.45 -10.56
C PRO A 180 -19.04 -6.11 -9.30
N VAL A 181 -18.37 -5.32 -8.42
CA VAL A 181 -17.80 -5.80 -7.16
C VAL A 181 -18.79 -6.63 -6.34
N GLY A 182 -20.06 -6.23 -6.32
CA GLY A 182 -21.10 -6.95 -5.59
C GLY A 182 -21.32 -8.41 -6.03
N ARG A 183 -20.91 -8.76 -7.26
CA ARG A 183 -20.96 -10.14 -7.78
C ARG A 183 -19.64 -10.88 -7.58
N LEU A 184 -18.52 -10.17 -7.57
CA LEU A 184 -17.19 -10.75 -7.42
C LEU A 184 -16.78 -10.98 -5.96
N ARG A 185 -17.34 -10.17 -5.04
CA ARG A 185 -17.03 -10.29 -3.60
C ARG A 185 -17.66 -11.52 -2.94
N GLY A 186 -17.11 -11.94 -1.80
CA GLY A 186 -17.63 -13.06 -1.00
C GLY A 186 -17.28 -14.43 -1.52
N THR A 187 -16.46 -14.52 -2.58
CA THR A 187 -15.90 -15.76 -3.15
C THR A 187 -14.39 -15.62 -3.31
N VAL A 188 -13.70 -16.75 -3.40
CA VAL A 188 -12.26 -16.81 -3.65
C VAL A 188 -12.05 -17.08 -5.14
N HIS A 189 -11.36 -16.16 -5.80
CA HIS A 189 -10.93 -16.28 -7.19
C HIS A 189 -9.46 -16.70 -7.26
N ARG A 190 -8.93 -16.84 -8.49
CA ARG A 190 -7.54 -17.21 -8.72
C ARG A 190 -6.89 -16.26 -9.71
N PHE A 191 -5.59 -15.97 -9.49
CA PHE A 191 -4.82 -15.09 -10.35
C PHE A 191 -3.57 -15.76 -10.90
N GLY A 192 -3.39 -15.63 -12.21
CA GLY A 192 -2.19 -16.03 -12.92
C GLY A 192 -1.94 -17.55 -12.92
N ARG A 193 -0.76 -17.93 -13.42
CA ARG A 193 -0.34 -19.35 -13.51
C ARG A 193 -0.08 -19.99 -12.14
N LEU A 194 0.21 -19.17 -11.13
CA LEU A 194 0.46 -19.64 -9.76
C LEU A 194 -0.82 -19.85 -8.96
N GLU A 195 -1.98 -19.63 -9.57
CA GLU A 195 -3.30 -19.82 -8.94
C GLU A 195 -3.42 -19.10 -7.58
N ILE A 196 -2.81 -17.90 -7.49
CA ILE A 196 -2.81 -17.14 -6.25
C ILE A 196 -4.25 -16.79 -5.87
N PRO A 197 -4.69 -17.07 -4.63
CA PRO A 197 -6.02 -16.72 -4.16
C PRO A 197 -6.26 -15.20 -4.25
N VAL A 198 -7.41 -14.80 -4.79
CA VAL A 198 -7.86 -13.41 -4.86
C VAL A 198 -9.18 -13.26 -4.14
N VAL A 199 -9.21 -12.35 -3.19
CA VAL A 199 -10.46 -11.91 -2.53
C VAL A 199 -10.75 -10.48 -2.97
N VAL A 200 -12.00 -10.24 -3.38
CA VAL A 200 -12.45 -8.93 -3.84
C VAL A 200 -13.22 -8.23 -2.73
N THR A 201 -12.94 -6.95 -2.52
CA THR A 201 -13.70 -6.10 -1.62
C THR A 201 -13.96 -4.71 -2.20
N TYR A 202 -14.79 -3.91 -1.55
CA TYR A 202 -15.05 -2.54 -1.94
C TYR A 202 -13.84 -1.63 -1.75
N HIS A 203 -13.68 -0.67 -2.66
CA HIS A 203 -12.62 0.34 -2.54
C HIS A 203 -12.85 1.22 -1.30
N PRO A 204 -11.81 1.53 -0.50
CA PRO A 204 -11.97 2.36 0.70
C PRO A 204 -12.63 3.72 0.43
N ALA A 205 -12.34 4.37 -0.71
CA ALA A 205 -13.02 5.62 -1.09
C ALA A 205 -14.53 5.45 -1.30
N TYR A 206 -15.00 4.29 -1.76
CA TYR A 206 -16.42 3.98 -1.83
C TYR A 206 -17.02 3.79 -0.43
N LEU A 207 -16.33 3.10 0.48
CA LEU A 207 -16.77 2.87 1.85
C LEU A 207 -16.87 4.17 2.68
N LEU A 208 -16.06 5.18 2.34
CA LEU A 208 -16.19 6.52 2.94
C LEU A 208 -17.49 7.22 2.53
N ARG A 209 -17.93 7.01 1.27
CA ARG A 209 -19.21 7.57 0.76
C ARG A 209 -20.42 6.72 1.11
N SER A 210 -20.23 5.44 1.37
CA SER A 210 -21.29 4.46 1.64
C SER A 210 -20.95 3.62 2.88
N PRO A 211 -21.02 4.19 4.10
CA PRO A 211 -20.58 3.52 5.33
C PRO A 211 -21.33 2.22 5.64
N SER A 212 -22.59 2.10 5.21
CA SER A 212 -23.40 0.87 5.38
C SER A 212 -22.79 -0.36 4.69
N GLN A 213 -21.93 -0.16 3.69
CA GLN A 213 -21.24 -1.25 3.00
C GLN A 213 -19.99 -1.77 3.75
N LYS A 214 -19.55 -1.11 4.82
CA LYS A 214 -18.39 -1.54 5.63
C LYS A 214 -18.57 -2.94 6.20
N ARG A 215 -19.80 -3.32 6.59
CA ARG A 215 -20.11 -4.69 7.06
C ARG A 215 -19.80 -5.75 6.02
N LYS A 216 -20.05 -5.46 4.73
CA LYS A 216 -19.72 -6.37 3.64
C LYS A 216 -18.21 -6.46 3.43
N ALA A 217 -17.51 -5.32 3.45
CA ALA A 217 -16.05 -5.30 3.37
C ALA A 217 -15.40 -6.06 4.54
N TRP A 218 -15.98 -5.97 5.74
CA TRP A 218 -15.53 -6.77 6.89
C TRP A 218 -15.65 -8.28 6.61
N ALA A 219 -16.77 -8.76 6.08
CA ALA A 219 -16.93 -10.17 5.72
C ALA A 219 -15.89 -10.62 4.66
N ASP A 220 -15.55 -9.73 3.70
CA ASP A 220 -14.51 -10.03 2.71
C ASP A 220 -13.12 -10.12 3.35
N LEU A 221 -12.81 -9.26 4.30
CA LEU A 221 -11.53 -9.30 5.04
C LEU A 221 -11.42 -10.55 5.92
N CYS A 222 -12.51 -10.99 6.57
CA CYS A 222 -12.54 -12.24 7.30
C CYS A 222 -12.28 -13.44 6.36
N LEU A 223 -12.91 -13.46 5.19
CA LEU A 223 -12.65 -14.47 4.17
C LEU A 223 -11.18 -14.45 3.73
N ALA A 224 -10.63 -13.28 3.46
CA ALA A 224 -9.24 -13.12 3.07
C ALA A 224 -8.28 -13.65 4.15
N ARG A 225 -8.58 -13.39 5.43
CA ARG A 225 -7.81 -13.88 6.58
C ARG A 225 -7.80 -15.40 6.66
N SER A 226 -8.99 -16.03 6.54
CA SER A 226 -9.13 -17.48 6.54
C SER A 226 -8.35 -18.12 5.38
N VAL A 227 -8.47 -17.58 4.17
CA VAL A 227 -7.75 -18.07 2.98
C VAL A 227 -6.23 -17.98 3.13
N ALA A 228 -5.73 -16.95 3.78
CA ALA A 228 -4.29 -16.77 4.02
C ALA A 228 -3.74 -17.65 5.17
N GLY A 229 -4.61 -18.38 5.90
CA GLY A 229 -4.21 -19.20 7.04
C GLY A 229 -3.75 -18.37 8.24
N LEU A 230 -4.33 -17.22 8.45
CA LEU A 230 -4.11 -16.33 9.60
C LEU A 230 -5.22 -16.47 10.66
N ASP A 231 -5.98 -17.55 10.63
CA ASP A 231 -6.97 -17.85 11.68
C ASP A 231 -6.27 -18.03 13.02
N PRO A 232 -6.89 -17.59 14.15
CA PRO A 232 -6.30 -17.63 15.48
C PRO A 232 -6.03 -19.02 15.97
#